data_594f14591120506f8c84655d6a6cd47d
#
_entry.id   594f14591120506f8c84655d6a6cd47d
#
_cell.length_a   1.000
_cell.length_b   1.000
_cell.length_c   1.000
_cell.angle_alpha   90.00
_cell.angle_beta   90.00
_cell.angle_gamma   90.00
#
_symmetry.space_group_name_H-M   'P 1'
#
loop_
_entity.id
_entity.type
_entity.pdbx_description
1 polymer ?
#
loop_
_entity_poly.entity_id
_entity_poly.type
_entity_poly.pdbx_seq_one_letter_code
_entity_poly.pdbx_strand_id
1 'polypeptide(L)'
;VTDTLAGLKQKQNGARDLQSVVRAMKALAAASIGQYERSVGALAAYAHTVELGLSVCLRDSRPVGGRKSAATDRIGAIVFGSDQGLVGRFNEVLAEYALQTLATLPGVPHLWAVGERMQARLQEQGTLVRGFFPVPSSVKGITPLVGRILTDSGAAGDDRDLDEVYLFYNRPREGVVYTPVSQRLLPXPEVIGGGPPTLRMLIREFLFVSLFRACAESLASENASRLAAMQRADTNIEELLEDLTGRLHQLRQSTIDEELFDVVSGFEALTNHRRGGGPT
;
A
#
# COMPACT_ATOMS: atom_id res chain seq x y z
N VAL A 1 -7.90 -19.40 -32.48
CA VAL A 1 -9.23 -19.38 -31.84
C VAL A 1 -10.02 -18.25 -32.49
N THR A 2 -11.05 -18.62 -33.27
CA THR A 2 -11.90 -17.64 -33.96
C THR A 2 -12.83 -17.00 -32.91
N ASP A 3 -12.71 -15.69 -32.74
CA ASP A 3 -13.59 -14.94 -31.83
C ASP A 3 -15.03 -14.97 -32.39
N THR A 4 -15.96 -15.43 -31.58
CA THR A 4 -17.39 -15.39 -31.91
C THR A 4 -18.01 -14.08 -31.43
N LEU A 5 -19.10 -13.65 -32.06
CA LEU A 5 -19.85 -12.45 -31.67
C LEU A 5 -20.25 -12.52 -30.18
N ALA A 6 -20.75 -13.67 -29.73
CA ALA A 6 -21.14 -13.90 -28.34
C ALA A 6 -19.93 -13.82 -27.38
N GLY A 7 -18.79 -14.40 -27.77
CA GLY A 7 -17.56 -14.37 -27.00
C GLY A 7 -17.02 -12.96 -26.83
N LEU A 8 -17.01 -12.15 -27.90
CA LEU A 8 -16.58 -10.75 -27.85
C LEU A 8 -17.50 -9.90 -26.99
N LYS A 9 -18.82 -10.10 -27.08
CA LYS A 9 -19.77 -9.39 -26.19
C LYS A 9 -19.56 -9.75 -24.73
N GLN A 10 -19.30 -11.02 -24.42
CA GLN A 10 -19.03 -11.48 -23.06
C GLN A 10 -17.76 -10.81 -22.51
N LYS A 11 -16.67 -10.77 -23.30
CA LYS A 11 -15.42 -10.07 -22.94
C LYS A 11 -15.65 -8.59 -22.69
N GLN A 12 -16.45 -7.92 -23.56
CA GLN A 12 -16.79 -6.51 -23.45
C GLN A 12 -17.56 -6.22 -22.15
N ASN A 13 -18.54 -7.04 -21.81
CA ASN A 13 -19.32 -6.89 -20.58
C ASN A 13 -18.44 -7.08 -19.34
N GLY A 14 -17.58 -8.13 -19.34
CA GLY A 14 -16.62 -8.37 -18.27
C GLY A 14 -15.66 -7.18 -18.07
N ALA A 15 -15.18 -6.60 -19.16
CA ALA A 15 -14.31 -5.43 -19.11
C ALA A 15 -15.03 -4.19 -18.51
N ARG A 16 -16.31 -3.99 -18.86
CA ARG A 16 -17.13 -2.90 -18.28
C ARG A 16 -17.38 -3.10 -16.79
N ASP A 17 -17.65 -4.34 -16.37
CA ASP A 17 -17.86 -4.68 -14.95
C ASP A 17 -16.56 -4.41 -14.16
N LEU A 18 -15.42 -4.85 -14.70
CA LEU A 18 -14.11 -4.59 -14.09
C LEU A 18 -13.81 -3.09 -14.01
N GLN A 19 -14.15 -2.33 -15.05
CA GLN A 19 -13.98 -0.85 -15.05
C GLN A 19 -14.77 -0.20 -13.93
N SER A 20 -16.00 -0.65 -13.68
CA SER A 20 -16.84 -0.13 -12.61
C SER A 20 -16.20 -0.36 -11.23
N VAL A 21 -15.64 -1.54 -11.01
CA VAL A 21 -14.91 -1.89 -9.76
C VAL A 21 -13.67 -1.01 -9.61
N VAL A 22 -12.88 -0.89 -10.67
CA VAL A 22 -11.64 -0.08 -10.67
C VAL A 22 -11.95 1.38 -10.35
N ARG A 23 -13.00 1.95 -10.95
CA ARG A 23 -13.42 3.35 -10.71
C ARG A 23 -13.91 3.55 -9.26
N ALA A 24 -14.61 2.58 -8.69
CA ALA A 24 -15.00 2.62 -7.27
C ALA A 24 -13.77 2.60 -6.36
N MET A 25 -12.79 1.74 -6.66
CA MET A 25 -11.53 1.67 -5.91
C MET A 25 -10.73 2.99 -6.01
N LYS A 26 -10.71 3.64 -7.17
CA LYS A 26 -10.09 4.96 -7.35
C LYS A 26 -10.73 6.00 -6.42
N ALA A 27 -12.05 6.05 -6.39
CA ALA A 27 -12.81 7.01 -5.56
C ALA A 27 -12.54 6.79 -4.08
N LEU A 28 -12.55 5.53 -3.62
CA LEU A 28 -12.28 5.17 -2.23
C LEU A 28 -10.84 5.53 -1.83
N ALA A 29 -9.86 5.21 -2.68
CA ALA A 29 -8.46 5.53 -2.42
C ALA A 29 -8.25 7.04 -2.29
N ALA A 30 -8.81 7.82 -3.22
CA ALA A 30 -8.71 9.29 -3.21
C ALA A 30 -9.31 9.89 -1.92
N ALA A 31 -10.49 9.41 -1.51
CA ALA A 31 -11.15 9.88 -0.28
C ALA A 31 -10.32 9.52 0.97
N SER A 32 -9.72 8.33 1.01
CA SER A 32 -8.92 7.85 2.13
C SER A 32 -7.64 8.67 2.32
N ILE A 33 -6.96 9.03 1.23
CA ILE A 33 -5.75 9.88 1.27
C ILE A 33 -6.03 11.15 2.09
N GLY A 34 -7.08 11.89 1.73
CA GLY A 34 -7.45 13.13 2.41
C GLY A 34 -7.76 12.95 3.89
N GLN A 35 -8.36 11.81 4.28
CA GLN A 35 -8.64 11.52 5.70
C GLN A 35 -7.35 11.32 6.50
N TYR A 36 -6.41 10.54 5.97
CA TYR A 36 -5.14 10.27 6.66
C TYR A 36 -4.25 11.52 6.73
N GLU A 37 -4.19 12.30 5.66
CA GLU A 37 -3.44 13.56 5.64
C GLU A 37 -3.98 14.56 6.67
N ARG A 38 -5.30 14.69 6.77
CA ARG A 38 -5.92 15.55 7.80
C ARG A 38 -5.60 15.07 9.21
N SER A 39 -5.54 13.75 9.44
CA SER A 39 -5.20 13.21 10.76
C SER A 39 -3.75 13.53 11.15
N VAL A 40 -2.82 13.50 10.19
CA VAL A 40 -1.42 13.91 10.40
C VAL A 40 -1.38 15.40 10.75
N GLY A 41 -2.08 16.24 9.98
CA GLY A 41 -2.13 17.69 10.22
C GLY A 41 -2.73 18.03 11.58
N ALA A 42 -3.80 17.36 11.98
CA ALA A 42 -4.45 17.57 13.27
C ALA A 42 -3.52 17.21 14.45
N LEU A 43 -2.64 16.22 14.26
CA LEU A 43 -1.70 15.79 15.30
C LEU A 43 -0.43 16.64 15.37
N ALA A 44 -0.15 17.45 14.35
CA ALA A 44 1.13 18.16 14.20
C ALA A 44 1.44 19.11 15.36
N ALA A 45 0.46 19.90 15.80
CA ALA A 45 0.63 20.84 16.92
C ALA A 45 0.90 20.10 18.24
N TYR A 46 0.19 19.00 18.47
CA TYR A 46 0.39 18.15 19.65
C TYR A 46 1.79 17.51 19.62
N ALA A 47 2.18 16.95 18.48
CA ALA A 47 3.49 16.34 18.25
C ALA A 47 4.62 17.35 18.58
N HIS A 48 4.50 18.58 18.07
CA HIS A 48 5.46 19.65 18.31
C HIS A 48 5.56 20.00 19.80
N THR A 49 4.41 20.07 20.50
CA THR A 49 4.37 20.34 21.95
C THR A 49 5.09 19.23 22.73
N VAL A 50 4.87 17.97 22.38
CA VAL A 50 5.52 16.82 23.01
C VAL A 50 7.05 16.86 22.77
N GLU A 51 7.47 17.16 21.54
CA GLU A 51 8.90 17.30 21.18
C GLU A 51 9.58 18.43 21.95
N LEU A 52 8.93 19.59 22.10
CA LEU A 52 9.43 20.71 22.89
C LEU A 52 9.56 20.32 24.38
N GLY A 53 8.50 19.73 24.94
CA GLY A 53 8.53 19.26 26.35
C GLY A 53 9.65 18.28 26.58
N LEU A 54 9.81 17.31 25.68
CA LEU A 54 10.86 16.29 25.75
C LEU A 54 12.24 16.95 25.66
N SER A 55 12.45 17.90 24.76
CA SER A 55 13.73 18.61 24.60
C SER A 55 14.13 19.38 25.85
N VAL A 56 13.15 20.03 26.52
CA VAL A 56 13.38 20.76 27.78
C VAL A 56 13.78 19.78 28.89
N CYS A 57 13.01 18.69 29.06
CA CYS A 57 13.28 17.71 30.11
C CYS A 57 14.66 17.04 29.92
N LEU A 58 15.06 16.81 28.67
CA LEU A 58 16.36 16.20 28.35
C LEU A 58 17.54 17.15 28.64
N ARG A 59 17.35 18.46 28.40
CA ARG A 59 18.39 19.47 28.73
C ARG A 59 18.65 19.57 30.24
N ASP A 60 17.57 19.44 31.04
CA ASP A 60 17.66 19.55 32.49
C ASP A 60 18.17 18.26 33.14
N SER A 61 18.11 17.15 32.40
CA SER A 61 18.63 15.86 32.87
C SER A 61 20.13 15.83 32.70
N ARG A 62 20.88 15.90 33.82
CA ARG A 62 22.34 15.70 33.79
C ARG A 62 22.66 14.30 33.25
N PRO A 63 23.65 14.17 32.36
CA PRO A 63 24.09 12.85 31.96
C PRO A 63 24.60 12.11 33.19
N VAL A 64 23.87 11.10 33.64
CA VAL A 64 24.35 10.16 34.63
C VAL A 64 25.45 9.35 33.94
N GLY A 65 26.65 9.52 34.42
CA GLY A 65 27.93 9.08 33.84
C GLY A 65 27.90 7.87 32.93
N GLY A 66 28.47 8.07 31.78
CA GLY A 66 28.43 7.22 30.63
C GLY A 66 28.61 5.73 30.89
N ARG A 67 27.52 5.01 30.87
CA ARG A 67 27.55 3.63 30.41
C ARG A 67 27.69 3.68 28.92
N LYS A 68 28.92 3.61 28.40
CA LYS A 68 29.13 3.28 27.00
C LYS A 68 28.33 2.00 26.78
N SER A 69 27.27 2.09 26.00
CA SER A 69 26.50 0.95 25.58
C SER A 69 27.47 -0.11 25.06
N ALA A 70 27.70 -1.16 25.82
CA ALA A 70 28.17 -2.43 25.26
C ALA A 70 27.22 -2.71 24.08
N ALA A 71 27.78 -3.16 22.98
CA ALA A 71 27.09 -3.32 21.71
C ALA A 71 25.59 -3.62 21.91
N THR A 72 24.74 -2.68 21.45
CA THR A 72 23.28 -2.80 21.55
C THR A 72 22.83 -3.92 20.62
N ASP A 73 22.68 -5.11 21.18
CA ASP A 73 22.30 -6.29 20.39
C ASP A 73 20.78 -6.42 20.23
N ARG A 74 19.99 -5.60 20.97
CA ARG A 74 18.53 -5.71 21.02
C ARG A 74 17.88 -4.58 20.24
N ILE A 75 17.83 -4.75 18.91
CA ILE A 75 17.25 -3.78 17.99
C ILE A 75 15.84 -4.25 17.61
N GLY A 76 14.86 -3.36 17.70
CA GLY A 76 13.50 -3.57 17.19
C GLY A 76 13.25 -2.78 15.93
N ALA A 77 12.49 -3.34 15.00
CA ALA A 77 12.08 -2.64 13.78
C ALA A 77 10.60 -2.90 13.48
N ILE A 78 9.84 -1.84 13.27
CA ILE A 78 8.42 -1.90 12.92
C ILE A 78 8.31 -1.41 11.47
N VAL A 79 7.80 -2.28 10.58
CA VAL A 79 7.72 -2.01 9.13
C VAL A 79 6.25 -1.93 8.71
N PHE A 80 5.83 -0.75 8.24
CA PHE A 80 4.43 -0.45 7.91
C PHE A 80 4.16 -0.70 6.42
N GLY A 81 3.49 -1.81 6.11
CA GLY A 81 3.09 -2.18 4.76
C GLY A 81 1.57 -2.17 4.56
N SER A 82 1.09 -3.03 3.70
CA SER A 82 -0.33 -3.18 3.38
C SER A 82 -0.84 -4.60 3.62
N ASP A 83 -2.15 -4.73 3.86
CA ASP A 83 -2.83 -6.03 3.90
C ASP A 83 -3.16 -6.52 2.49
N GLN A 84 -3.56 -5.61 1.61
CA GLN A 84 -4.05 -5.93 0.27
C GLN A 84 -3.05 -5.52 -0.80
N GLY A 85 -3.14 -6.17 -1.95
CA GLY A 85 -2.37 -5.83 -3.14
C GLY A 85 -2.91 -4.64 -3.91
N LEU A 86 -2.56 -4.56 -5.19
CA LEU A 86 -2.94 -3.48 -6.10
C LEU A 86 -2.38 -2.12 -5.63
N VAL A 87 -1.21 -2.16 -5.04
CA VAL A 87 -0.47 -0.99 -4.52
C VAL A 87 0.90 -0.81 -5.22
N GLY A 88 1.04 -1.37 -6.41
CA GLY A 88 2.32 -1.33 -7.12
C GLY A 88 3.43 -2.00 -6.31
N ARG A 89 4.61 -1.37 -6.26
CA ARG A 89 5.78 -1.87 -5.54
C ARG A 89 5.88 -1.35 -4.08
N PHE A 90 4.77 -0.98 -3.48
CA PHE A 90 4.71 -0.33 -2.15
C PHE A 90 5.44 -1.13 -1.07
N ASN A 91 5.14 -2.44 -0.98
CA ASN A 91 5.74 -3.31 0.05
C ASN A 91 7.18 -3.68 -0.30
N GLU A 92 7.46 -3.94 -1.59
CA GLU A 92 8.78 -4.35 -2.07
C GLU A 92 9.83 -3.28 -1.80
N VAL A 93 9.54 -2.05 -2.20
CA VAL A 93 10.47 -0.91 -2.04
C VAL A 93 10.78 -0.68 -0.55
N LEU A 94 9.76 -0.73 0.30
CA LEU A 94 9.96 -0.51 1.73
C LEU A 94 10.71 -1.68 2.40
N ALA A 95 10.39 -2.93 2.05
CA ALA A 95 11.08 -4.10 2.60
C ALA A 95 12.57 -4.08 2.23
N GLU A 96 12.88 -3.80 0.96
CA GLU A 96 14.26 -3.67 0.48
C GLU A 96 15.01 -2.59 1.26
N TYR A 97 14.41 -1.41 1.39
CA TYR A 97 15.00 -0.27 2.12
C TYR A 97 15.22 -0.60 3.61
N ALA A 98 14.23 -1.22 4.26
CA ALA A 98 14.32 -1.58 5.68
C ALA A 98 15.44 -2.59 5.92
N LEU A 99 15.50 -3.66 5.11
CA LEU A 99 16.51 -4.71 5.26
C LEU A 99 17.92 -4.20 4.97
N GLN A 100 18.09 -3.35 3.96
CA GLN A 100 19.36 -2.70 3.66
C GLN A 100 19.83 -1.81 4.81
N THR A 101 18.93 -1.03 5.40
CA THR A 101 19.24 -0.15 6.53
C THR A 101 19.62 -0.98 7.76
N LEU A 102 18.82 -2.00 8.07
CA LEU A 102 19.06 -2.87 9.25
C LEU A 102 20.36 -3.67 9.13
N ALA A 103 20.75 -4.04 7.90
CA ALA A 103 22.01 -4.75 7.66
C ALA A 103 23.25 -3.92 8.02
N THR A 104 23.12 -2.60 8.14
CA THR A 104 24.23 -1.71 8.55
C THR A 104 24.37 -1.62 10.08
N LEU A 105 23.39 -2.14 10.83
CA LEU A 105 23.36 -2.06 12.29
C LEU A 105 23.98 -3.31 12.90
N PRO A 106 24.58 -3.21 14.10
CA PRO A 106 25.11 -4.38 14.80
C PRO A 106 23.96 -5.23 15.36
N GLY A 107 24.10 -6.54 15.35
CA GLY A 107 23.14 -7.47 15.94
C GLY A 107 22.05 -7.93 14.98
N VAL A 108 21.12 -8.73 15.50
CA VAL A 108 20.01 -9.30 14.73
C VAL A 108 18.71 -8.57 15.15
N PRO A 109 18.09 -7.81 14.26
CA PRO A 109 16.91 -7.05 14.63
C PRO A 109 15.67 -7.94 14.81
N HIS A 110 14.84 -7.59 15.77
CA HIS A 110 13.51 -8.17 15.99
C HIS A 110 12.51 -7.37 15.13
N LEU A 111 11.88 -8.01 14.16
CA LEU A 111 10.98 -7.33 13.21
C LEU A 111 9.51 -7.58 13.54
N TRP A 112 8.73 -6.51 13.48
CA TRP A 112 7.26 -6.55 13.52
C TRP A 112 6.75 -5.97 12.20
N ALA A 113 5.82 -6.68 11.58
CA ALA A 113 5.18 -6.24 10.33
C ALA A 113 3.79 -5.69 10.61
N VAL A 114 3.47 -4.54 10.04
CA VAL A 114 2.11 -4.05 9.92
C VAL A 114 1.69 -4.29 8.48
N GLY A 115 0.73 -5.18 8.27
CA GLY A 115 0.25 -5.57 6.95
C GLY A 115 0.67 -6.98 6.54
N GLU A 116 -0.33 -7.76 6.10
CA GLU A 116 -0.15 -9.15 5.66
C GLU A 116 0.86 -9.27 4.50
N ARG A 117 0.76 -8.34 3.54
CA ARG A 117 1.68 -8.31 2.37
C ARG A 117 3.11 -7.99 2.79
N MET A 118 3.27 -7.11 3.77
CA MET A 118 4.61 -6.78 4.30
C MET A 118 5.21 -7.99 5.04
N GLN A 119 4.41 -8.65 5.88
CA GLN A 119 4.86 -9.87 6.57
C GLN A 119 5.36 -10.91 5.57
N ALA A 120 4.54 -11.21 4.55
CA ALA A 120 4.89 -12.18 3.51
C ALA A 120 6.18 -11.77 2.79
N ARG A 121 6.32 -10.50 2.45
CA ARG A 121 7.49 -9.98 1.72
C ARG A 121 8.78 -10.11 2.54
N LEU A 122 8.73 -9.79 3.84
CA LEU A 122 9.88 -9.94 4.74
C LEU A 122 10.28 -11.42 4.90
N GLN A 123 9.29 -12.31 5.01
CA GLN A 123 9.52 -13.75 5.11
C GLN A 123 10.13 -14.34 3.83
N GLU A 124 9.70 -13.88 2.67
CA GLU A 124 10.28 -14.26 1.35
C GLU A 124 11.77 -13.89 1.26
N GLN A 125 12.19 -12.83 1.96
CA GLN A 125 13.60 -12.40 2.03
C GLN A 125 14.38 -13.16 3.11
N GLY A 126 13.79 -14.20 3.72
CA GLY A 126 14.43 -15.03 4.73
C GLY A 126 14.48 -14.40 6.10
N THR A 127 13.69 -13.36 6.37
CA THR A 127 13.71 -12.64 7.65
C THR A 127 12.65 -13.19 8.60
N LEU A 128 13.02 -13.40 9.85
CA LEU A 128 12.11 -13.83 10.91
C LEU A 128 11.30 -12.62 11.40
N VAL A 129 9.99 -12.67 11.18
CA VAL A 129 9.05 -11.67 11.70
C VAL A 129 8.53 -12.14 13.05
N ARG A 130 8.81 -11.39 14.11
CA ARG A 130 8.46 -11.73 15.48
C ARG A 130 6.98 -11.52 15.79
N GLY A 131 6.36 -10.53 15.16
CA GLY A 131 4.96 -10.24 15.37
C GLY A 131 4.32 -9.57 14.16
N PHE A 132 3.00 -9.66 14.09
CA PHE A 132 2.20 -9.17 12.97
C PHE A 132 0.99 -8.38 13.48
N PHE A 133 0.68 -7.29 12.80
CA PHE A 133 -0.51 -6.47 13.06
C PHE A 133 -1.25 -6.20 11.74
N PRO A 134 -2.57 -6.39 11.69
CA PRO A 134 -3.32 -6.00 10.50
C PRO A 134 -3.37 -4.48 10.34
N VAL A 135 -3.45 -4.01 9.11
CA VAL A 135 -3.55 -2.59 8.77
C VAL A 135 -4.92 -2.07 9.18
N PRO A 136 -5.02 -0.91 9.86
CA PRO A 136 -6.33 -0.35 10.21
C PRO A 136 -7.06 0.14 8.96
N SER A 137 -8.38 -0.09 8.92
CA SER A 137 -9.24 0.30 7.79
C SER A 137 -9.68 1.76 7.83
N SER A 138 -9.36 2.49 8.91
CA SER A 138 -9.79 3.89 9.11
C SER A 138 -8.87 4.59 10.10
N VAL A 139 -8.95 5.92 10.15
CA VAL A 139 -8.22 6.77 11.11
C VAL A 139 -8.48 6.31 12.56
N LYS A 140 -9.74 5.94 12.88
CA LYS A 140 -10.12 5.48 14.23
C LYS A 140 -9.38 4.20 14.65
N GLY A 141 -8.99 3.37 13.70
CA GLY A 141 -8.25 2.14 13.97
C GLY A 141 -6.76 2.34 14.28
N ILE A 142 -6.21 3.54 14.03
CA ILE A 142 -4.78 3.79 14.24
C ILE A 142 -4.43 3.76 15.74
N THR A 143 -5.22 4.43 16.58
CA THR A 143 -4.96 4.50 18.03
C THR A 143 -4.89 3.10 18.69
N PRO A 144 -5.87 2.20 18.50
CA PRO A 144 -5.74 0.84 19.05
C PRO A 144 -4.56 0.05 18.47
N LEU A 145 -4.23 0.23 17.19
CA LEU A 145 -3.06 -0.42 16.59
C LEU A 145 -1.78 0.04 17.28
N VAL A 146 -1.60 1.36 17.45
CA VAL A 146 -0.42 1.93 18.13
C VAL A 146 -0.31 1.38 19.55
N GLY A 147 -1.42 1.29 20.29
CA GLY A 147 -1.45 0.68 21.63
C GLY A 147 -0.93 -0.75 21.64
N ARG A 148 -1.40 -1.57 20.69
CA ARG A 148 -0.93 -2.97 20.57
C ARG A 148 0.56 -3.04 20.21
N ILE A 149 1.01 -2.22 19.27
CA ILE A 149 2.43 -2.18 18.88
C ILE A 149 3.31 -1.86 20.10
N LEU A 150 2.95 -0.82 20.86
CA LEU A 150 3.71 -0.41 22.05
C LEU A 150 3.77 -1.51 23.11
N THR A 151 2.67 -2.24 23.29
CA THR A 151 2.59 -3.34 24.27
C THR A 151 3.41 -4.55 23.79
N ASP A 152 3.15 -5.00 22.58
CA ASP A 152 3.72 -6.27 22.05
C ASP A 152 5.22 -6.15 21.73
N SER A 153 5.68 -4.96 21.34
CA SER A 153 7.12 -4.74 21.10
C SER A 153 7.92 -4.48 22.37
N GLY A 154 7.24 -4.19 23.50
CA GLY A 154 7.90 -3.81 24.74
C GLY A 154 8.56 -2.43 24.71
N ALA A 155 8.31 -1.63 23.64
CA ALA A 155 8.97 -0.33 23.46
C ALA A 155 8.60 0.70 24.53
N ALA A 156 7.41 0.59 25.14
CA ALA A 156 6.91 1.53 26.14
C ALA A 156 7.04 1.02 27.59
N GLY A 157 7.52 -0.19 27.78
CA GLY A 157 7.65 -0.83 29.12
C GLY A 157 8.80 -0.25 29.95
N ASP A 158 8.70 -0.36 31.26
CA ASP A 158 9.77 0.02 32.18
C ASP A 158 10.93 -1.00 32.12
N ASP A 159 10.61 -2.26 31.80
CA ASP A 159 11.57 -3.35 31.68
C ASP A 159 11.76 -3.66 30.18
N ARG A 160 12.43 -2.76 29.48
CA ARG A 160 12.55 -2.80 28.02
C ARG A 160 13.41 -3.94 27.53
N ASP A 161 12.83 -4.74 26.62
CA ASP A 161 13.55 -5.78 25.89
C ASP A 161 14.38 -5.23 24.72
N LEU A 162 14.18 -3.95 24.35
CA LEU A 162 14.82 -3.33 23.19
C LEU A 162 15.61 -2.09 23.59
N ASP A 163 16.82 -1.99 23.09
CA ASP A 163 17.71 -0.83 23.30
C ASP A 163 17.51 0.22 22.20
N GLU A 164 17.23 -0.22 20.99
CA GLU A 164 16.95 0.65 19.84
C GLU A 164 15.65 0.22 19.15
N VAL A 165 14.87 1.19 18.70
CA VAL A 165 13.64 0.95 17.94
C VAL A 165 13.62 1.84 16.70
N TYR A 166 13.40 1.21 15.55
CA TYR A 166 13.29 1.87 14.26
C TYR A 166 11.90 1.69 13.68
N LEU A 167 11.36 2.73 13.08
CA LEU A 167 10.15 2.68 12.24
C LEU A 167 10.57 2.78 10.77
N PHE A 168 9.96 1.94 9.94
CA PHE A 168 10.11 1.99 8.49
C PHE A 168 8.73 2.14 7.87
N TYR A 169 8.55 3.16 7.05
CA TYR A 169 7.27 3.44 6.39
C TYR A 169 7.46 4.27 5.13
N ASN A 170 6.47 4.22 4.25
CA ASN A 170 6.44 5.08 3.07
C ASN A 170 5.76 6.39 3.44
N ARG A 171 6.41 7.50 3.15
CA ARG A 171 5.92 8.86 3.44
C ARG A 171 5.49 9.53 2.14
N PRO A 172 4.32 10.19 2.11
CA PRO A 172 3.93 11.00 0.95
C PRO A 172 4.98 12.08 0.67
N ARG A 173 5.27 12.31 -0.61
CA ARG A 173 6.26 13.32 -1.00
C ARG A 173 5.82 14.01 -2.28
N GLU A 174 5.96 15.31 -2.32
CA GLU A 174 5.65 16.12 -3.49
C GLU A 174 6.51 15.70 -4.68
N GLY A 175 5.88 15.50 -5.84
CA GLY A 175 6.55 15.09 -7.07
C GLY A 175 6.73 13.59 -7.29
N VAL A 176 6.53 12.78 -6.23
CA VAL A 176 6.52 11.31 -6.31
C VAL A 176 5.39 10.77 -5.42
N VAL A 177 4.97 9.55 -5.66
CA VAL A 177 3.84 8.98 -4.91
C VAL A 177 4.19 8.85 -3.43
N TYR A 178 5.39 8.36 -3.13
CA TYR A 178 5.91 8.19 -1.76
C TYR A 178 7.43 8.00 -1.81
N THR A 179 8.04 8.10 -0.63
CA THR A 179 9.46 7.81 -0.40
C THR A 179 9.57 6.91 0.84
N PRO A 180 10.34 5.81 0.80
CA PRO A 180 10.60 5.03 2.01
C PRO A 180 11.48 5.84 2.97
N VAL A 181 11.13 5.81 4.25
CA VAL A 181 11.87 6.52 5.30
C VAL A 181 12.08 5.61 6.50
N SER A 182 13.15 5.88 7.23
CA SER A 182 13.41 5.28 8.53
C SER A 182 13.45 6.37 9.60
N GLN A 183 12.91 6.07 10.75
CA GLN A 183 12.94 6.94 11.92
C GLN A 183 13.38 6.14 13.14
N ARG A 184 14.48 6.54 13.76
CA ARG A 184 14.93 5.94 15.03
C ARG A 184 14.13 6.58 16.16
N LEU A 185 13.42 5.78 16.93
CA LEU A 185 12.62 6.22 18.08
C LEU A 185 13.40 6.15 19.38
N LEU A 186 14.18 5.09 19.57
CA LEU A 186 15.01 4.86 20.75
C LEU A 186 16.44 4.64 20.27
N PRO A 187 17.45 4.93 21.11
CA PRO A 187 17.37 5.21 22.55
C PRO A 187 16.90 6.63 22.86
N UNK A 188 16.00 6.84 23.89
CA UNK A 188 15.82 7.78 24.22
C UNK A 188 16.74 8.03 24.82
N PRO A 189 17.40 9.02 24.75
CA PRO A 189 18.66 9.28 25.44
C PRO A 189 18.52 9.15 26.95
N GLU A 190 19.34 8.34 27.47
CA GLU A 190 19.86 8.28 28.86
C GLU A 190 18.90 8.42 30.06
N VAL A 191 17.59 8.41 29.89
CA VAL A 191 16.66 8.62 31.01
C VAL A 191 15.84 7.38 31.34
N ILE A 192 16.24 6.28 30.77
CA ILE A 192 15.56 5.00 30.94
C ILE A 192 15.98 4.41 32.29
N GLY A 193 15.04 4.39 33.25
CA GLY A 193 15.20 3.74 34.51
C GLY A 193 15.33 4.63 35.76
N GLY A 194 15.27 5.95 35.66
CA GLY A 194 15.41 6.83 36.80
C GLY A 194 14.94 8.26 36.65
N GLY A 195 14.38 8.57 35.48
CA GLY A 195 13.93 9.95 35.22
C GLY A 195 12.63 10.32 35.95
N PRO A 196 12.36 11.65 36.04
CA PRO A 196 11.10 12.13 36.61
C PRO A 196 9.89 11.50 35.92
N PRO A 197 8.77 11.32 36.63
CA PRO A 197 7.53 10.79 36.03
C PRO A 197 7.09 11.54 34.77
N THR A 198 7.30 12.85 34.73
CA THR A 198 6.98 13.72 33.58
C THR A 198 7.74 13.28 32.32
N LEU A 199 9.02 12.97 32.46
CA LEU A 199 9.85 12.58 31.31
C LEU A 199 9.42 11.22 30.76
N ARG A 200 9.09 10.25 31.63
CA ARG A 200 8.56 8.94 31.18
C ARG A 200 7.25 9.11 30.43
N MET A 201 6.37 9.99 30.93
CA MET A 201 5.10 10.29 30.26
C MET A 201 5.38 10.91 28.87
N LEU A 202 6.27 11.87 28.77
CA LEU A 202 6.60 12.53 27.49
C LEU A 202 7.23 11.54 26.49
N ILE A 203 8.04 10.60 26.95
CA ILE A 203 8.60 9.54 26.10
C ILE A 203 7.47 8.66 25.53
N ARG A 204 6.51 8.24 26.38
CA ARG A 204 5.35 7.46 25.93
C ARG A 204 4.52 8.22 24.90
N GLU A 205 4.28 9.51 25.14
CA GLU A 205 3.56 10.38 24.20
C GLU A 205 4.33 10.53 22.88
N PHE A 206 5.64 10.70 22.95
CA PHE A 206 6.50 10.78 21.76
C PHE A 206 6.43 9.50 20.92
N LEU A 207 6.51 8.33 21.59
CA LEU A 207 6.40 7.03 20.91
C LEU A 207 5.01 6.89 20.25
N PHE A 208 3.96 7.24 20.98
CA PHE A 208 2.58 7.18 20.49
C PHE A 208 2.40 8.06 19.25
N VAL A 209 2.82 9.32 19.34
CA VAL A 209 2.69 10.31 18.25
C VAL A 209 3.49 9.88 17.03
N SER A 210 4.73 9.38 17.23
CA SER A 210 5.60 8.93 16.14
C SER A 210 5.00 7.73 15.40
N LEU A 211 4.48 6.75 16.15
CA LEU A 211 3.82 5.56 15.58
C LEU A 211 2.52 5.94 14.86
N PHE A 212 1.71 6.82 15.46
CA PHE A 212 0.46 7.31 14.84
C PHE A 212 0.77 7.97 13.51
N ARG A 213 1.73 8.89 13.51
CA ARG A 213 2.15 9.62 12.30
C ARG A 213 2.66 8.66 11.23
N ALA A 214 3.55 7.73 11.59
CA ALA A 214 4.09 6.73 10.65
C ALA A 214 2.98 5.89 10.03
N CYS A 215 2.02 5.43 10.84
CA CYS A 215 0.87 4.66 10.37
C CYS A 215 0.00 5.49 9.41
N ALA A 216 -0.34 6.73 9.77
CA ALA A 216 -1.21 7.60 8.95
C ALA A 216 -0.51 7.98 7.63
N GLU A 217 0.78 8.32 7.66
CA GLU A 217 1.57 8.61 6.45
C GLU A 217 1.71 7.38 5.55
N SER A 218 1.90 6.19 6.14
CA SER A 218 1.94 4.92 5.42
C SER A 218 0.61 4.65 4.72
N LEU A 219 -0.51 4.85 5.40
CA LEU A 219 -1.87 4.65 4.86
C LEU A 219 -2.19 5.65 3.74
N ALA A 220 -1.77 6.90 3.88
CA ALA A 220 -1.90 7.91 2.81
C ALA A 220 -1.09 7.47 1.58
N SER A 221 0.15 7.02 1.78
CA SER A 221 1.04 6.53 0.70
C SER A 221 0.51 5.25 0.04
N GLU A 222 -0.03 4.33 0.83
CA GLU A 222 -0.66 3.09 0.34
C GLU A 222 -1.82 3.43 -0.60
N ASN A 223 -2.71 4.32 -0.17
CA ASN A 223 -3.87 4.71 -0.96
C ASN A 223 -3.46 5.54 -2.19
N ALA A 224 -2.43 6.36 -2.10
CA ALA A 224 -1.87 7.06 -3.27
C ALA A 224 -1.29 6.07 -4.30
N SER A 225 -0.60 5.04 -3.83
CA SER A 225 -0.09 3.97 -4.70
C SER A 225 -1.22 3.16 -5.35
N ARG A 226 -2.27 2.87 -4.56
CA ARG A 226 -3.49 2.20 -5.06
C ARG A 226 -4.20 3.06 -6.11
N LEU A 227 -4.35 4.35 -5.85
CA LEU A 227 -4.96 5.30 -6.80
C LEU A 227 -4.18 5.30 -8.13
N ALA A 228 -2.86 5.37 -8.07
CA ALA A 228 -2.01 5.33 -9.27
C ALA A 228 -2.13 4.00 -10.02
N ALA A 229 -2.20 2.87 -9.31
CA ALA A 229 -2.39 1.54 -9.91
C ALA A 229 -3.76 1.44 -10.58
N MET A 230 -4.81 1.91 -9.93
CA MET A 230 -6.19 1.90 -10.47
C MET A 230 -6.33 2.86 -11.65
N GLN A 231 -5.63 3.98 -11.65
CA GLN A 231 -5.60 4.91 -12.80
C GLN A 231 -5.04 4.22 -14.05
N ARG A 232 -3.92 3.49 -13.90
CA ARG A 232 -3.34 2.72 -15.01
C ARG A 232 -4.28 1.61 -15.48
N ALA A 233 -4.92 0.91 -14.54
CA ALA A 233 -5.88 -0.15 -14.86
C ALA A 233 -7.09 0.41 -15.64
N ASP A 234 -7.64 1.55 -15.22
CA ASP A 234 -8.77 2.21 -15.90
C ASP A 234 -8.42 2.56 -17.36
N THR A 235 -7.24 3.15 -17.58
CA THR A 235 -6.74 3.47 -18.92
C THR A 235 -6.59 2.19 -19.79
N ASN A 236 -5.98 1.14 -19.23
CA ASN A 236 -5.81 -0.13 -19.95
C ASN A 236 -7.17 -0.76 -20.31
N ILE A 237 -8.17 -0.65 -19.42
CA ILE A 237 -9.53 -1.18 -19.68
C ILE A 237 -10.22 -0.34 -20.78
N GLU A 238 -10.04 0.98 -20.79
CA GLU A 238 -10.58 1.84 -21.86
C GLU A 238 -10.03 1.41 -23.22
N GLU A 239 -8.72 1.22 -23.33
CA GLU A 239 -8.06 0.74 -24.56
C GLU A 239 -8.60 -0.63 -25.00
N LEU A 240 -8.76 -1.55 -24.04
CA LEU A 240 -9.33 -2.88 -24.29
C LEU A 240 -10.77 -2.77 -24.81
N LEU A 241 -11.60 -1.91 -24.22
CA LEU A 241 -12.98 -1.72 -24.63
C LEU A 241 -13.07 -1.13 -26.06
N GLU A 242 -12.17 -0.22 -26.42
CA GLU A 242 -12.08 0.32 -27.78
C GLU A 242 -11.74 -0.78 -28.79
N ASP A 243 -10.73 -1.60 -28.50
CA ASP A 243 -10.33 -2.74 -29.33
C ASP A 243 -11.49 -3.74 -29.52
N LEU A 244 -12.14 -4.12 -28.42
CA LEU A 244 -13.27 -5.07 -28.45
C LEU A 244 -14.45 -4.52 -29.26
N THR A 245 -14.71 -3.23 -29.14
CA THR A 245 -15.78 -2.55 -29.90
C THR A 245 -15.47 -2.57 -31.41
N GLY A 246 -14.22 -2.27 -31.77
CA GLY A 246 -13.76 -2.33 -33.16
C GLY A 246 -13.90 -3.74 -33.77
N ARG A 247 -13.46 -4.75 -33.03
CA ARG A 247 -13.58 -6.17 -33.45
C ARG A 247 -15.05 -6.58 -33.62
N LEU A 248 -15.93 -6.14 -32.72
CA LEU A 248 -17.37 -6.43 -32.80
C LEU A 248 -17.97 -5.81 -34.07
N HIS A 249 -17.60 -4.57 -34.40
CA HIS A 249 -18.07 -3.92 -35.62
C HIS A 249 -17.57 -4.67 -36.87
N GLN A 250 -16.29 -5.02 -36.92
CA GLN A 250 -15.71 -5.76 -38.04
C GLN A 250 -16.38 -7.11 -38.23
N LEU A 251 -16.59 -7.85 -37.14
CA LEU A 251 -17.21 -9.19 -37.21
C LEU A 251 -18.67 -9.09 -37.69
N ARG A 252 -19.42 -8.11 -37.20
CA ARG A 252 -20.80 -7.85 -37.68
C ARG A 252 -20.83 -7.53 -39.16
N GLN A 253 -19.94 -6.67 -39.63
CA GLN A 253 -19.86 -6.27 -41.05
C GLN A 253 -19.51 -7.49 -41.91
N SER A 254 -18.55 -8.29 -41.52
CA SER A 254 -18.16 -9.53 -42.21
C SER A 254 -19.34 -10.53 -42.29
N THR A 255 -20.13 -10.68 -41.24
CA THR A 255 -21.31 -11.55 -41.22
C THR A 255 -22.39 -11.06 -42.18
N ILE A 256 -22.65 -9.75 -42.20
CA ILE A 256 -23.63 -9.12 -43.12
C ILE A 256 -23.18 -9.31 -44.58
N ASP A 257 -21.90 -9.09 -44.88
CA ASP A 257 -21.32 -9.27 -46.19
C ASP A 257 -21.44 -10.73 -46.68
N GLU A 258 -21.19 -11.70 -45.82
CA GLU A 258 -21.35 -13.14 -46.09
C GLU A 258 -22.81 -13.47 -46.37
N GLU A 259 -23.75 -13.01 -45.56
CA GLU A 259 -25.20 -13.22 -45.77
C GLU A 259 -25.66 -12.60 -47.08
N LEU A 260 -25.20 -11.38 -47.41
CA LEU A 260 -25.52 -10.71 -48.66
C LEU A 260 -24.99 -11.51 -49.86
N PHE A 261 -23.74 -11.99 -49.78
CA PHE A 261 -23.12 -12.80 -50.84
C PHE A 261 -23.89 -14.08 -51.10
N ASP A 262 -24.35 -14.77 -50.05
CA ASP A 262 -25.14 -15.98 -50.13
C ASP A 262 -26.48 -15.69 -50.84
N VAL A 263 -27.14 -14.61 -50.52
CA VAL A 263 -28.42 -14.19 -51.15
C VAL A 263 -28.19 -13.89 -52.64
N VAL A 264 -27.14 -13.16 -52.99
CA VAL A 264 -26.82 -12.83 -54.39
C VAL A 264 -26.49 -14.08 -55.19
N SER A 265 -25.65 -14.95 -54.64
CA SER A 265 -25.28 -16.25 -55.27
C SER A 265 -26.47 -17.18 -55.47
N GLY A 266 -27.37 -17.22 -54.50
CA GLY A 266 -28.61 -17.99 -54.58
C GLY A 266 -29.53 -17.44 -55.67
N PHE A 267 -29.66 -16.13 -55.82
CA PHE A 267 -30.46 -15.49 -56.84
C PHE A 267 -29.87 -15.74 -58.25
N GLU A 268 -28.56 -15.64 -58.42
CA GLU A 268 -27.88 -15.91 -59.69
C GLU A 268 -28.07 -17.36 -60.13
N ALA A 269 -27.98 -18.33 -59.21
CA ALA A 269 -28.19 -19.76 -59.46
C ALA A 269 -29.64 -20.01 -59.98
N LEU A 270 -30.64 -19.37 -59.35
CA LEU A 270 -32.05 -19.46 -59.76
C LEU A 270 -32.28 -18.86 -61.13
N THR A 271 -31.65 -17.72 -61.45
CA THR A 271 -31.81 -17.03 -62.74
C THR A 271 -31.17 -17.82 -63.89
N ASN A 272 -30.00 -18.42 -63.65
CA ASN A 272 -29.31 -19.24 -64.64
C ASN A 272 -30.08 -20.55 -64.94
N HIS A 273 -30.73 -21.11 -63.92
CA HIS A 273 -31.56 -22.32 -64.10
C HIS A 273 -32.78 -22.07 -64.97
N ARG A 274 -33.36 -20.85 -64.93
CA ARG A 274 -34.48 -20.41 -65.79
C ARG A 274 -34.05 -20.15 -67.25
N ARG A 275 -32.82 -19.77 -67.51
CA ARG A 275 -32.28 -19.47 -68.86
C ARG A 275 -31.84 -20.76 -69.62
N GLY A 276 -31.55 -21.86 -68.92
CA GLY A 276 -31.11 -23.12 -69.50
C GLY A 276 -32.22 -24.11 -69.90
N GLY A 277 -33.48 -23.81 -69.57
CA GLY A 277 -34.64 -24.66 -69.86
C GLY A 277 -35.42 -24.21 -71.08
N GLY A 278 -34.76 -24.04 -72.25
CA GLY A 278 -35.46 -23.86 -73.53
C GLY A 278 -35.93 -25.23 -74.07
N PRO A 279 -37.15 -25.34 -74.59
CA PRO A 279 -37.68 -26.63 -75.06
C PRO A 279 -36.97 -27.11 -76.36
N THR A 280 -36.57 -28.35 -76.38
CA THR A 280 -36.28 -29.10 -77.62
C THR A 280 -37.55 -29.57 -78.24
#